data_e71a41f39c8ae5985627224c43836d5c
#
_entry.id   e71a41f39c8ae5985627224c43836d5c
#
_cell.length_a   1.000
_cell.length_b   1.000
_cell.length_c   1.000
_cell.angle_alpha   90.00
_cell.angle_beta   90.00
_cell.angle_gamma   90.00
#
_symmetry.space_group_name_H-M   'P 1'
#
loop_
_entity.id
_entity.type
_entity.pdbx_description
1 polymer ?
#
loop_
_entity_poly.entity_id
_entity_poly.type
_entity_poly.pdbx_seq_one_letter_code
_entity_poly.pdbx_strand_id
1 'polypeptide(L)'
;LVLSVLLVIAAAFIAYKLIAGSSLLSASKPNDKSVAVLAFHNYSDDPTQENVSDGLTSEIITHLYKIKSFDKVVSLGSVLPYKGTSMKIQQIAYELKVKYILEGTYRKAGNQVRVTAQLINPRDENILWQNEYDKPYNQLVEIQADIALQIADQVKAFITSSEKQNITKSPTDNREAYELIQKGLYLWNTRSFKSIDQMLELTSQAIKLDPEYADAYAFAGLLTLLKVSQYGGSGVESVIWDATSYIEKALQIDRDNTTGHLGMAWYNDWIRWDYPQAEKEFMKVLELEPNNPLYPELYVEFLLKMGRPDDAMKYHFISEQSYRLIQARILSGKRRGIDKEIHNYLSSQGSKGLKYAGDCFLWIQEYDSAKYYLESAMAVKDPQMMIPRFQAYLALAYSKTGQADKAQKIIGMLNAMNRMTTAGNPDYFIGWYYSGTGQVDSAFIWLEKAFDNRSYQLAWLKTDPVFSTLRSDTRFRVLYERTGHKAYDDYLAGKKK
;
A
#
# COMPACT_ATOMS: atom_id res chain seq x y z
N LEU A 1 -12.16 35.20 47.26
CA LEU A 1 -12.44 35.22 45.81
C LEU A 1 -11.36 34.51 45.00
N VAL A 2 -10.06 34.79 45.18
CA VAL A 2 -8.95 34.14 44.43
C VAL A 2 -8.87 32.62 44.72
N LEU A 3 -9.08 32.21 45.98
CA LEU A 3 -9.04 30.81 46.39
C LEU A 3 -10.20 30.01 45.80
N SER A 4 -11.36 30.63 45.65
CA SER A 4 -12.56 30.00 45.05
C SER A 4 -12.41 29.82 43.55
N VAL A 5 -11.74 30.76 42.86
CA VAL A 5 -11.46 30.64 41.40
C VAL A 5 -10.43 29.55 41.14
N LEU A 6 -9.38 29.43 41.97
CA LEU A 6 -8.38 28.37 41.85
C LEU A 6 -8.97 26.99 42.12
N LEU A 7 -9.91 26.85 43.06
CA LEU A 7 -10.62 25.59 43.30
C LEU A 7 -11.53 25.18 42.12
N VAL A 8 -12.19 26.14 41.49
CA VAL A 8 -13.03 25.84 40.29
C VAL A 8 -12.16 25.44 39.09
N ILE A 9 -11.02 26.14 38.91
CA ILE A 9 -10.06 25.74 37.81
C ILE A 9 -9.47 24.38 38.08
N ALA A 10 -9.09 24.07 39.31
CA ALA A 10 -8.58 22.72 39.68
C ALA A 10 -9.64 21.65 39.51
N ALA A 11 -10.89 21.90 39.92
CA ALA A 11 -12.01 20.98 39.72
C ALA A 11 -12.33 20.77 38.22
N ALA A 12 -12.31 21.83 37.40
CA ALA A 12 -12.50 21.76 35.96
C ALA A 12 -11.36 21.00 35.29
N PHE A 13 -10.12 21.19 35.75
CA PHE A 13 -8.96 20.45 35.23
C PHE A 13 -8.98 18.96 35.61
N ILE A 14 -9.43 18.65 36.85
CA ILE A 14 -9.63 17.26 37.29
C ILE A 14 -10.79 16.62 36.52
N ALA A 15 -11.92 17.32 36.35
CA ALA A 15 -13.03 16.86 35.54
C ALA A 15 -12.64 16.65 34.06
N TYR A 16 -11.88 17.58 33.50
CA TYR A 16 -11.30 17.42 32.15
C TYR A 16 -10.38 16.20 32.06
N LYS A 17 -9.48 15.99 33.03
CA LYS A 17 -8.61 14.81 33.10
C LYS A 17 -9.40 13.51 33.28
N LEU A 18 -10.47 13.51 34.06
CA LEU A 18 -11.36 12.36 34.23
C LEU A 18 -12.19 12.08 32.98
N ILE A 19 -12.70 13.11 32.31
CA ILE A 19 -13.45 12.99 31.05
C ILE A 19 -12.50 12.60 29.90
N ALA A 20 -11.32 13.22 29.81
CA ALA A 20 -10.29 12.85 28.84
C ALA A 20 -9.73 11.44 29.10
N GLY A 21 -9.58 11.05 30.37
CA GLY A 21 -9.20 9.69 30.76
C GLY A 21 -10.27 8.63 30.49
N SER A 22 -11.55 9.00 30.58
CA SER A 22 -12.66 8.09 30.25
C SER A 22 -12.98 8.02 28.74
N SER A 23 -12.65 9.06 27.98
CA SER A 23 -12.73 9.02 26.50
C SER A 23 -11.57 8.24 25.87
N LEU A 24 -10.50 7.94 26.61
CA LEU A 24 -9.42 7.02 26.21
C LEU A 24 -9.89 5.55 26.09
N LEU A 25 -11.02 5.22 26.68
CA LEU A 25 -11.69 3.92 26.51
C LEU A 25 -12.83 4.06 25.50
N SER A 26 -12.52 4.37 24.25
CA SER A 26 -13.49 4.18 23.16
C SER A 26 -14.05 2.75 23.29
N ALA A 27 -15.35 2.64 23.54
CA ALA A 27 -16.01 1.35 23.67
C ALA A 27 -15.79 0.57 22.38
N SER A 28 -14.89 -0.43 22.39
CA SER A 28 -14.80 -1.40 21.31
C SER A 28 -16.20 -2.00 21.14
N LYS A 29 -16.59 -2.22 19.88
CA LYS A 29 -17.83 -2.95 19.56
C LYS A 29 -17.88 -4.25 20.38
N PRO A 30 -19.06 -4.71 20.84
CA PRO A 30 -19.20 -5.97 21.61
C PRO A 30 -18.61 -7.09 20.82
N ASN A 31 -17.95 -7.55 20.23
CA ASN A 31 -17.32 -8.61 19.42
C ASN A 31 -16.16 -8.11 18.54
N ASP A 32 -15.49 -7.00 18.92
CA ASP A 32 -14.34 -6.49 18.21
C ASP A 32 -13.22 -7.57 18.17
N LYS A 33 -12.85 -8.00 16.99
CA LYS A 33 -11.78 -8.97 16.69
C LYS A 33 -10.58 -8.30 16.04
N SER A 34 -10.22 -7.12 16.52
CA SER A 34 -9.06 -6.39 16.03
C SER A 34 -7.79 -6.80 16.78
N VAL A 35 -6.70 -7.06 16.04
CA VAL A 35 -5.43 -7.55 16.56
C VAL A 35 -4.24 -6.82 15.96
N ALA A 36 -3.22 -6.57 16.78
CA ALA A 36 -1.89 -6.19 16.35
C ALA A 36 -0.88 -7.24 16.81
N VAL A 37 0.01 -7.64 15.93
CA VAL A 37 1.16 -8.50 16.24
C VAL A 37 2.37 -7.58 16.35
N LEU A 38 2.89 -7.37 17.56
CA LEU A 38 4.10 -6.58 17.75
C LEU A 38 5.32 -7.34 17.24
N ALA A 39 6.34 -6.61 16.81
CA ALA A 39 7.58 -7.24 16.36
C ALA A 39 8.18 -8.11 17.47
N PHE A 40 8.42 -9.37 17.17
CA PHE A 40 9.02 -10.31 18.10
C PHE A 40 10.43 -9.87 18.47
N HIS A 41 10.80 -10.00 19.73
CA HIS A 41 12.14 -9.68 20.21
C HIS A 41 13.11 -10.82 19.90
N ASN A 42 14.21 -10.50 19.24
CA ASN A 42 15.29 -11.45 18.99
C ASN A 42 16.19 -11.60 20.24
N TYR A 43 16.20 -12.78 20.83
CA TYR A 43 17.10 -13.16 21.92
C TYR A 43 18.18 -14.16 21.48
N SER A 44 18.43 -14.27 20.17
CA SER A 44 19.56 -15.06 19.66
C SER A 44 20.87 -14.33 19.88
N ASP A 45 21.95 -15.07 20.03
CA ASP A 45 23.31 -14.51 20.18
C ASP A 45 23.82 -13.88 18.87
N ASP A 46 23.17 -14.17 17.74
CA ASP A 46 23.47 -13.67 16.40
C ASP A 46 22.54 -12.50 16.01
N PRO A 47 23.06 -11.25 15.89
CA PRO A 47 22.25 -10.09 15.49
C PRO A 47 21.62 -10.23 14.10
N THR A 48 22.15 -11.06 13.21
CA THR A 48 21.59 -11.27 11.87
C THR A 48 20.22 -11.98 11.92
N GLN A 49 19.89 -12.63 13.05
CA GLN A 49 18.58 -13.24 13.29
C GLN A 49 17.46 -12.23 13.53
N GLU A 50 17.76 -10.92 13.61
CA GLU A 50 16.76 -9.86 13.69
C GLU A 50 15.81 -9.89 12.48
N ASN A 51 16.36 -10.10 11.28
CA ASN A 51 15.56 -10.21 10.06
C ASN A 51 14.62 -11.43 10.09
N VAL A 52 15.05 -12.52 10.73
CA VAL A 52 14.23 -13.75 10.88
C VAL A 52 13.10 -13.50 11.89
N SER A 53 13.38 -12.78 12.97
CA SER A 53 12.38 -12.40 13.96
C SER A 53 11.32 -11.47 13.38
N ASP A 54 11.72 -10.50 12.55
CA ASP A 54 10.79 -9.63 11.83
C ASP A 54 10.00 -10.41 10.76
N GLY A 55 10.65 -11.37 10.09
CA GLY A 55 10.01 -12.31 9.18
C GLY A 55 8.94 -13.16 9.86
N LEU A 56 9.23 -13.71 11.05
CA LEU A 56 8.25 -14.44 11.86
C LEU A 56 7.01 -13.57 12.16
N THR A 57 7.23 -12.32 12.55
CA THR A 57 6.14 -11.36 12.79
C THR A 57 5.31 -11.12 11.52
N SER A 58 5.98 -10.89 10.39
CA SER A 58 5.36 -10.67 9.10
C SER A 58 4.48 -11.82 8.66
N GLU A 59 4.98 -13.06 8.80
CA GLU A 59 4.25 -14.26 8.38
C GLU A 59 3.02 -14.52 9.26
N ILE A 60 3.12 -14.33 10.58
CA ILE A 60 1.94 -14.42 11.45
C ILE A 60 0.88 -13.41 11.02
N ILE A 61 1.26 -12.17 10.73
CA ILE A 61 0.34 -11.13 10.21
C ILE A 61 -0.28 -11.58 8.87
N THR A 62 0.51 -12.14 7.95
CA THR A 62 0.05 -12.63 6.65
C THR A 62 -0.95 -13.78 6.80
N HIS A 63 -0.73 -14.70 7.73
CA HIS A 63 -1.71 -15.73 8.03
C HIS A 63 -3.02 -15.17 8.59
N LEU A 64 -2.95 -14.16 9.47
CA LEU A 64 -4.14 -13.49 10.00
C LEU A 64 -4.91 -12.73 8.91
N TYR A 65 -4.24 -12.18 7.90
CA TYR A 65 -4.90 -11.52 6.77
C TYR A 65 -5.84 -12.46 5.99
N LYS A 66 -5.55 -13.75 5.95
CA LYS A 66 -6.35 -14.78 5.27
C LYS A 66 -7.66 -15.10 5.98
N ILE A 67 -7.85 -14.70 7.25
CA ILE A 67 -9.02 -15.03 8.05
C ILE A 67 -10.05 -13.90 7.97
N LYS A 68 -11.11 -14.11 7.22
CA LYS A 68 -12.15 -13.09 6.92
C LYS A 68 -12.86 -12.55 8.14
N SER A 69 -12.96 -13.33 9.21
CA SER A 69 -13.76 -12.98 10.38
C SER A 69 -13.09 -12.02 11.37
N PHE A 70 -11.83 -11.59 11.11
CA PHE A 70 -11.24 -10.47 11.83
C PHE A 70 -11.87 -9.15 11.37
N ASP A 71 -12.04 -8.20 12.31
CA ASP A 71 -12.47 -6.84 12.00
C ASP A 71 -11.30 -5.96 11.54
N LYS A 72 -10.09 -6.27 12.05
CA LYS A 72 -8.85 -5.55 11.71
C LYS A 72 -7.61 -6.37 12.09
N VAL A 73 -6.67 -6.45 11.18
CA VAL A 73 -5.30 -6.92 11.44
C VAL A 73 -4.34 -5.79 11.06
N VAL A 74 -3.48 -5.37 12.01
CA VAL A 74 -2.56 -4.25 11.82
C VAL A 74 -1.38 -4.69 10.97
N SER A 75 -0.96 -3.84 10.02
CA SER A 75 0.18 -4.12 9.14
C SER A 75 1.52 -4.09 9.87
N LEU A 76 2.50 -4.84 9.35
CA LEU A 76 3.88 -4.83 9.87
C LEU A 76 4.46 -3.41 9.95
N GLY A 77 4.30 -2.60 8.91
CA GLY A 77 4.80 -1.22 8.88
C GLY A 77 4.23 -0.32 9.97
N SER A 78 3.02 -0.62 10.46
CA SER A 78 2.39 0.12 11.56
C SER A 78 2.85 -0.33 12.93
N VAL A 79 3.34 -1.56 13.08
CA VAL A 79 3.81 -2.10 14.39
C VAL A 79 5.32 -1.93 14.57
N LEU A 80 6.12 -1.87 13.50
CA LEU A 80 7.58 -1.70 13.60
C LEU A 80 8.03 -0.48 14.40
N PRO A 81 7.37 0.70 14.36
CA PRO A 81 7.76 1.84 15.19
C PRO A 81 7.70 1.60 16.70
N TYR A 82 6.97 0.57 17.12
CA TYR A 82 6.85 0.21 18.54
C TYR A 82 7.90 -0.82 18.99
N LYS A 83 8.75 -1.31 18.09
CA LYS A 83 9.82 -2.25 18.42
C LYS A 83 10.83 -1.60 19.38
N GLY A 84 11.08 -2.22 20.53
CA GLY A 84 12.00 -1.71 21.55
C GLY A 84 11.54 -0.45 22.27
N THR A 85 10.28 -0.03 22.11
CA THR A 85 9.71 1.12 22.82
C THR A 85 9.49 0.81 24.30
N SER A 86 9.57 1.85 25.15
CA SER A 86 9.13 1.79 26.55
C SER A 86 7.64 2.12 26.75
N MET A 87 6.90 2.30 25.66
CA MET A 87 5.47 2.63 25.67
C MET A 87 4.68 1.47 26.28
N LYS A 88 3.69 1.80 27.12
CA LYS A 88 2.81 0.78 27.71
C LYS A 88 1.92 0.15 26.63
N ILE A 89 1.64 -1.14 26.79
CA ILE A 89 0.85 -1.92 25.85
C ILE A 89 -0.57 -1.34 25.64
N GLN A 90 -1.16 -0.72 26.67
CA GLN A 90 -2.45 -0.05 26.59
C GLN A 90 -2.41 1.15 25.63
N GLN A 91 -1.32 1.91 25.67
CA GLN A 91 -1.12 3.07 24.79
C GLN A 91 -0.90 2.63 23.36
N ILE A 92 -0.09 1.58 23.13
CA ILE A 92 0.10 0.98 21.79
C ILE A 92 -1.23 0.52 21.22
N ALA A 93 -2.03 -0.21 21.99
CA ALA A 93 -3.34 -0.68 21.56
C ALA A 93 -4.30 0.47 21.22
N TYR A 94 -4.25 1.56 21.98
CA TYR A 94 -5.04 2.75 21.73
C TYR A 94 -4.63 3.43 20.41
N GLU A 95 -3.33 3.63 20.20
CA GLU A 95 -2.81 4.25 18.98
C GLU A 95 -3.07 3.41 17.74
N LEU A 96 -2.93 2.09 17.85
CA LEU A 96 -3.23 1.14 16.77
C LEU A 96 -4.71 0.86 16.61
N LYS A 97 -5.56 1.32 17.56
CA LYS A 97 -7.01 1.09 17.58
C LYS A 97 -7.34 -0.39 17.49
N VAL A 98 -6.77 -1.21 18.37
CA VAL A 98 -7.00 -2.65 18.44
C VAL A 98 -7.42 -3.09 19.83
N LYS A 99 -8.15 -4.21 19.89
CA LYS A 99 -8.60 -4.82 21.15
C LYS A 99 -7.57 -5.81 21.70
N TYR A 100 -6.82 -6.48 20.85
CA TYR A 100 -5.86 -7.51 21.23
C TYR A 100 -4.47 -7.20 20.72
N ILE A 101 -3.47 -7.55 21.50
CA ILE A 101 -2.07 -7.49 21.09
C ILE A 101 -1.45 -8.87 21.28
N LEU A 102 -0.76 -9.35 20.24
CA LEU A 102 0.19 -10.44 20.31
C LEU A 102 1.59 -9.86 20.47
N GLU A 103 2.34 -10.36 21.42
CA GLU A 103 3.78 -10.11 21.56
C GLU A 103 4.53 -11.43 21.78
N GLY A 104 5.81 -11.42 21.57
CA GLY A 104 6.60 -12.64 21.74
C GLY A 104 8.10 -12.45 21.61
N THR A 105 8.80 -13.55 21.76
CA THR A 105 10.26 -13.63 21.63
C THR A 105 10.67 -14.72 20.67
N TYR A 106 11.79 -14.49 20.01
CA TYR A 106 12.42 -15.45 19.11
C TYR A 106 13.87 -15.70 19.55
N ARG A 107 14.28 -16.94 19.64
CA ARG A 107 15.67 -17.33 19.91
C ARG A 107 16.06 -18.52 19.06
N LYS A 108 17.17 -18.40 18.33
CA LYS A 108 17.77 -19.51 17.58
C LYS A 108 19.08 -19.92 18.22
N ALA A 109 19.27 -21.21 18.41
CA ALA A 109 20.48 -21.83 18.89
C ALA A 109 20.81 -23.05 18.03
N GLY A 110 21.79 -22.91 17.13
CA GLY A 110 22.11 -23.95 16.16
C GLY A 110 20.90 -24.21 15.21
N ASN A 111 20.40 -25.46 15.23
CA ASN A 111 19.25 -25.88 14.45
C ASN A 111 17.92 -25.89 15.24
N GLN A 112 17.89 -25.34 16.45
CA GLN A 112 16.68 -25.22 17.25
C GLN A 112 16.21 -23.78 17.33
N VAL A 113 14.89 -23.60 17.35
CA VAL A 113 14.26 -22.32 17.60
C VAL A 113 13.33 -22.44 18.80
N ARG A 114 13.40 -21.42 19.65
CA ARG A 114 12.44 -21.22 20.72
C ARG A 114 11.66 -19.95 20.42
N VAL A 115 10.35 -20.11 20.34
CA VAL A 115 9.41 -19.00 20.12
C VAL A 115 8.45 -18.97 21.29
N THR A 116 8.37 -17.85 22.01
CA THR A 116 7.30 -17.60 22.96
C THR A 116 6.32 -16.62 22.36
N ALA A 117 5.04 -16.83 22.56
CA ALA A 117 4.00 -15.95 22.08
C ALA A 117 2.89 -15.82 23.13
N GLN A 118 2.39 -14.61 23.32
CA GLN A 118 1.26 -14.35 24.22
C GLN A 118 0.27 -13.35 23.63
N LEU A 119 -1.01 -13.68 23.72
CA LEU A 119 -2.12 -12.83 23.32
C LEU A 119 -2.69 -12.12 24.55
N ILE A 120 -2.70 -10.82 24.52
CA ILE A 120 -3.06 -9.98 25.67
C ILE A 120 -4.28 -9.14 25.33
N ASN A 121 -5.18 -8.98 26.29
CA ASN A 121 -6.16 -7.90 26.31
C ASN A 121 -5.53 -6.68 27.01
N PRO A 122 -5.15 -5.62 26.30
CA PRO A 122 -4.43 -4.49 26.89
C PRO A 122 -5.22 -3.69 27.91
N ARG A 123 -6.56 -3.83 27.98
CA ARG A 123 -7.40 -3.07 28.91
C ARG A 123 -7.19 -3.47 30.37
N ASP A 124 -7.03 -4.75 30.59
CA ASP A 124 -6.89 -5.36 31.91
C ASP A 124 -5.58 -6.14 32.06
N GLU A 125 -4.71 -6.05 31.08
CA GLU A 125 -3.43 -6.78 30.97
C GLU A 125 -3.61 -8.30 31.11
N ASN A 126 -4.81 -8.80 30.82
CA ASN A 126 -5.10 -10.22 30.94
C ASN A 126 -4.50 -10.98 29.76
N ILE A 127 -3.67 -11.99 30.08
CA ILE A 127 -3.15 -12.93 29.08
C ILE A 127 -4.26 -13.93 28.75
N LEU A 128 -4.78 -13.85 27.53
CA LEU A 128 -5.82 -14.75 27.03
C LEU A 128 -5.27 -16.09 26.61
N TRP A 129 -4.06 -16.08 26.11
CA TRP A 129 -3.35 -17.25 25.64
C TRP A 129 -1.81 -17.02 25.68
N GLN A 130 -1.09 -18.04 26.00
CA GLN A 130 0.37 -18.06 25.96
C GLN A 130 0.84 -19.46 25.58
N ASN A 131 1.87 -19.54 24.74
CA ASN A 131 2.52 -20.79 24.40
C ASN A 131 4.03 -20.61 24.18
N GLU A 132 4.76 -21.68 24.37
CA GLU A 132 6.20 -21.79 24.07
C GLU A 132 6.41 -22.94 23.08
N TYR A 133 7.09 -22.64 21.98
CA TYR A 133 7.48 -23.62 20.95
C TYR A 133 8.98 -23.83 21.04
N ASP A 134 9.41 -25.06 21.22
CA ASP A 134 10.82 -25.47 21.14
C ASP A 134 10.91 -26.56 20.09
N LYS A 135 11.31 -26.18 18.89
CA LYS A 135 11.24 -27.02 17.69
C LYS A 135 12.47 -26.87 16.82
N PRO A 136 12.77 -27.85 15.93
CA PRO A 136 13.73 -27.65 14.87
C PRO A 136 13.39 -26.45 13.99
N TYR A 137 14.39 -25.70 13.55
CA TYR A 137 14.22 -24.46 12.77
C TYR A 137 13.42 -24.67 11.47
N ASN A 138 13.49 -25.85 10.85
CA ASN A 138 12.70 -26.19 9.66
C ASN A 138 11.17 -26.28 9.92
N GLN A 139 10.73 -26.28 11.17
CA GLN A 139 9.33 -26.22 11.56
C GLN A 139 8.86 -24.79 11.92
N LEU A 140 9.63 -23.76 11.60
CA LEU A 140 9.25 -22.38 11.90
C LEU A 140 7.94 -21.97 11.22
N VAL A 141 7.70 -22.43 9.98
CA VAL A 141 6.46 -22.18 9.24
C VAL A 141 5.24 -22.79 9.95
N GLU A 142 5.40 -23.99 10.52
CA GLU A 142 4.33 -24.63 11.32
C GLU A 142 4.00 -23.81 12.59
N ILE A 143 5.04 -23.24 13.24
CA ILE A 143 4.86 -22.39 14.42
C ILE A 143 4.07 -21.13 14.05
N GLN A 144 4.38 -20.48 12.94
CA GLN A 144 3.69 -19.29 12.44
C GLN A 144 2.21 -19.56 12.19
N ALA A 145 1.91 -20.65 11.50
CA ALA A 145 0.54 -21.08 11.20
C ALA A 145 -0.24 -21.42 12.49
N ASP A 146 0.38 -22.14 13.43
CA ASP A 146 -0.27 -22.51 14.70
C ASP A 146 -0.58 -21.26 15.53
N ILE A 147 0.36 -20.32 15.68
CA ILE A 147 0.12 -19.06 16.40
C ILE A 147 -1.10 -18.32 15.81
N ALA A 148 -1.18 -18.19 14.48
CA ALA A 148 -2.30 -17.49 13.83
C ALA A 148 -3.65 -18.20 14.10
N LEU A 149 -3.68 -19.53 14.04
CA LEU A 149 -4.87 -20.32 14.35
C LEU A 149 -5.28 -20.21 15.83
N GLN A 150 -4.32 -20.22 16.75
CA GLN A 150 -4.58 -20.04 18.18
C GLN A 150 -5.14 -18.64 18.49
N ILE A 151 -4.58 -17.59 17.87
CA ILE A 151 -5.12 -16.23 18.01
C ILE A 151 -6.59 -16.21 17.57
N ALA A 152 -6.89 -16.76 16.41
CA ALA A 152 -8.25 -16.78 15.86
C ALA A 152 -9.23 -17.52 16.79
N ASP A 153 -8.80 -18.65 17.37
CA ASP A 153 -9.59 -19.41 18.35
C ASP A 153 -9.88 -18.57 19.61
N GLN A 154 -8.87 -17.96 20.20
CA GLN A 154 -9.00 -17.16 21.43
C GLN A 154 -9.90 -15.94 21.25
N VAL A 155 -9.88 -15.29 20.10
CA VAL A 155 -10.78 -14.16 19.79
C VAL A 155 -12.12 -14.62 19.22
N LYS A 156 -12.37 -15.94 19.16
CA LYS A 156 -13.58 -16.55 18.61
C LYS A 156 -13.85 -16.13 17.15
N ALA A 157 -12.78 -16.03 16.37
CA ALA A 157 -12.86 -15.81 14.94
C ALA A 157 -13.26 -17.12 14.24
N PHE A 158 -14.28 -17.08 13.40
CA PHE A 158 -14.66 -18.24 12.60
C PHE A 158 -13.64 -18.44 11.47
N ILE A 159 -13.13 -19.65 11.33
CA ILE A 159 -12.19 -20.03 10.28
C ILE A 159 -12.84 -21.11 9.42
N THR A 160 -12.93 -20.89 8.13
CA THR A 160 -13.39 -21.91 7.16
C THR A 160 -12.33 -22.98 6.93
N SER A 161 -12.74 -24.14 6.40
CA SER A 161 -11.80 -25.22 6.04
C SER A 161 -10.79 -24.75 4.99
N SER A 162 -11.21 -23.93 4.02
CA SER A 162 -10.34 -23.38 2.99
C SER A 162 -9.30 -22.40 3.58
N GLU A 163 -9.73 -21.47 4.46
CA GLU A 163 -8.80 -20.55 5.14
C GLU A 163 -7.77 -21.34 5.98
N LYS A 164 -8.22 -22.36 6.73
CA LYS A 164 -7.31 -23.21 7.50
C LYS A 164 -6.30 -23.93 6.60
N GLN A 165 -6.74 -24.49 5.47
CA GLN A 165 -5.85 -25.14 4.50
C GLN A 165 -4.81 -24.14 3.95
N ASN A 166 -5.23 -22.92 3.58
CA ASN A 166 -4.35 -21.88 3.06
C ASN A 166 -3.36 -21.33 4.12
N ILE A 167 -3.70 -21.39 5.41
CA ILE A 167 -2.83 -20.98 6.51
C ILE A 167 -1.77 -22.07 6.78
N THR A 168 -2.16 -23.32 6.73
CA THR A 168 -1.27 -24.46 7.07
C THR A 168 -0.43 -24.96 5.91
N LYS A 169 -0.66 -24.46 4.68
CA LYS A 169 0.12 -24.81 3.50
C LYS A 169 1.55 -24.28 3.62
N SER A 170 2.55 -25.20 3.56
CA SER A 170 3.95 -24.77 3.43
C SER A 170 4.19 -24.14 2.07
N PRO A 171 4.81 -22.95 1.98
CA PRO A 171 5.09 -22.32 0.69
C PRO A 171 6.18 -23.04 -0.10
N THR A 172 7.11 -23.72 0.60
CA THR A 172 8.20 -24.53 0.04
C THR A 172 8.75 -25.48 1.11
N ASP A 173 9.26 -26.65 0.69
CA ASP A 173 10.01 -27.55 1.55
C ASP A 173 11.51 -27.21 1.57
N ASN A 174 11.97 -26.32 0.67
CA ASN A 174 13.36 -25.90 0.60
C ASN A 174 13.61 -24.71 1.53
N ARG A 175 14.23 -25.00 2.66
CA ARG A 175 14.53 -24.01 3.70
C ARG A 175 15.37 -22.83 3.21
N GLU A 176 16.40 -23.09 2.42
CA GLU A 176 17.31 -22.03 1.93
C GLU A 176 16.54 -21.11 0.95
N ALA A 177 15.70 -21.67 0.08
CA ALA A 177 14.82 -20.90 -0.79
C ALA A 177 13.85 -20.00 0.02
N TYR A 178 13.27 -20.53 1.09
CA TYR A 178 12.42 -19.77 2.00
C TYR A 178 13.16 -18.59 2.63
N GLU A 179 14.35 -18.83 3.21
CA GLU A 179 15.16 -17.79 3.86
C GLU A 179 15.55 -16.65 2.88
N LEU A 180 15.84 -16.99 1.62
CA LEU A 180 16.11 -15.99 0.58
C LEU A 180 14.91 -15.08 0.31
N ILE A 181 13.71 -15.62 0.23
CA ILE A 181 12.49 -14.83 0.03
C ILE A 181 12.21 -13.97 1.27
N GLN A 182 12.35 -14.51 2.48
CA GLN A 182 12.18 -13.73 3.72
C GLN A 182 13.15 -12.54 3.79
N LYS A 183 14.41 -12.74 3.40
CA LYS A 183 15.39 -11.67 3.29
C LYS A 183 14.99 -10.63 2.24
N GLY A 184 14.43 -11.08 1.11
CA GLY A 184 13.91 -10.20 0.06
C GLY A 184 12.74 -9.34 0.56
N LEU A 185 11.79 -9.93 1.28
CA LEU A 185 10.65 -9.21 1.89
C LEU A 185 11.10 -8.15 2.89
N TYR A 186 12.13 -8.41 3.67
CA TYR A 186 12.73 -7.39 4.54
C TYR A 186 13.27 -6.19 3.74
N LEU A 187 13.96 -6.44 2.62
CA LEU A 187 14.47 -5.39 1.72
C LEU A 187 13.35 -4.60 1.03
N TRP A 188 12.19 -5.20 0.82
CA TRP A 188 11.01 -4.54 0.24
C TRP A 188 10.60 -3.27 0.98
N ASN A 189 10.75 -3.25 2.29
CA ASN A 189 10.40 -2.10 3.13
C ASN A 189 11.27 -0.86 2.85
N THR A 190 12.47 -1.04 2.26
CA THR A 190 13.36 0.08 1.92
C THR A 190 12.93 0.82 0.66
N ARG A 191 12.11 0.20 -0.19
CA ARG A 191 11.54 0.73 -1.44
C ARG A 191 12.53 1.52 -2.30
N SER A 192 13.82 1.19 -2.24
CA SER A 192 14.85 1.78 -3.09
C SER A 192 15.03 0.93 -4.35
N PHE A 193 15.49 1.54 -5.45
CA PHE A 193 15.81 0.81 -6.68
C PHE A 193 16.84 -0.30 -6.47
N LYS A 194 17.85 -0.03 -5.64
CA LYS A 194 18.86 -1.03 -5.26
C LYS A 194 18.23 -2.22 -4.53
N SER A 195 17.22 -1.97 -3.70
CA SER A 195 16.51 -3.05 -3.00
C SER A 195 15.72 -3.94 -3.95
N ILE A 196 15.16 -3.39 -5.02
CA ILE A 196 14.45 -4.18 -6.05
C ILE A 196 15.41 -5.12 -6.77
N ASP A 197 16.60 -4.63 -7.20
CA ASP A 197 17.60 -5.48 -7.85
C ASP A 197 18.14 -6.56 -6.92
N GLN A 198 18.41 -6.23 -5.66
CA GLN A 198 18.81 -7.21 -4.64
C GLN A 198 17.75 -8.26 -4.41
N MET A 199 16.49 -7.85 -4.37
CA MET A 199 15.37 -8.79 -4.18
C MET A 199 15.18 -9.68 -5.42
N LEU A 200 15.34 -9.17 -6.64
CA LEU A 200 15.33 -9.98 -7.87
C LEU A 200 16.44 -11.04 -7.87
N GLU A 201 17.64 -10.69 -7.37
CA GLU A 201 18.73 -11.64 -7.23
C GLU A 201 18.39 -12.75 -6.22
N LEU A 202 17.82 -12.37 -5.05
CA LEU A 202 17.39 -13.34 -4.03
C LEU A 202 16.28 -14.26 -4.54
N THR A 203 15.30 -13.72 -5.27
CA THR A 203 14.24 -14.55 -5.89
C THR A 203 14.79 -15.48 -6.95
N SER A 204 15.76 -15.03 -7.76
CA SER A 204 16.42 -15.89 -8.76
C SER A 204 17.16 -17.06 -8.10
N GLN A 205 17.85 -16.81 -6.98
CA GLN A 205 18.51 -17.87 -6.21
C GLN A 205 17.49 -18.84 -5.62
N ALA A 206 16.39 -18.32 -5.04
CA ALA A 206 15.32 -19.16 -4.49
C ALA A 206 14.68 -20.08 -5.55
N ILE A 207 14.42 -19.55 -6.75
CA ILE A 207 13.89 -20.33 -7.90
C ILE A 207 14.86 -21.46 -8.31
N LYS A 208 16.18 -21.20 -8.29
CA LYS A 208 17.18 -22.24 -8.62
C LYS A 208 17.20 -23.35 -7.58
N LEU A 209 17.00 -23.02 -6.31
CA LEU A 209 16.97 -23.99 -5.21
C LEU A 209 15.67 -24.78 -5.16
N ASP A 210 14.56 -24.15 -5.49
CA ASP A 210 13.25 -24.79 -5.56
C ASP A 210 12.45 -24.26 -6.77
N PRO A 211 12.47 -24.98 -7.90
CA PRO A 211 11.71 -24.60 -9.10
C PRO A 211 10.19 -24.70 -8.97
N GLU A 212 9.67 -25.24 -7.86
CA GLU A 212 8.24 -25.32 -7.56
C GLU A 212 7.81 -24.33 -6.46
N TYR A 213 8.66 -23.36 -6.12
CA TYR A 213 8.34 -22.32 -5.14
C TYR A 213 7.56 -21.16 -5.77
N ALA A 214 6.22 -21.22 -5.68
CA ALA A 214 5.31 -20.25 -6.31
C ALA A 214 5.59 -18.80 -5.91
N ASP A 215 5.82 -18.51 -4.60
CA ASP A 215 6.06 -17.15 -4.13
C ASP A 215 7.32 -16.53 -4.73
N ALA A 216 8.37 -17.32 -4.95
CA ALA A 216 9.60 -16.81 -5.57
C ALA A 216 9.34 -16.33 -7.01
N TYR A 217 8.57 -17.09 -7.79
CA TYR A 217 8.13 -16.66 -9.13
C TYR A 217 7.21 -15.44 -9.06
N ALA A 218 6.22 -15.44 -8.16
CA ALA A 218 5.28 -14.34 -8.02
C ALA A 218 5.99 -13.02 -7.69
N PHE A 219 6.94 -13.04 -6.74
CA PHE A 219 7.74 -11.86 -6.39
C PHE A 219 8.66 -11.43 -7.54
N ALA A 220 9.31 -12.36 -8.24
CA ALA A 220 10.12 -12.03 -9.40
C ALA A 220 9.31 -11.28 -10.45
N GLY A 221 8.12 -11.78 -10.78
CA GLY A 221 7.22 -11.15 -11.74
C GLY A 221 6.74 -9.77 -11.29
N LEU A 222 6.30 -9.64 -10.03
CA LEU A 222 5.84 -8.38 -9.45
C LEU A 222 6.94 -7.31 -9.45
N LEU A 223 8.15 -7.67 -9.00
CA LEU A 223 9.30 -6.77 -8.96
C LEU A 223 9.74 -6.34 -10.37
N THR A 224 9.66 -7.24 -11.34
CA THR A 224 9.98 -6.96 -12.74
C THR A 224 8.98 -5.96 -13.32
N LEU A 225 7.67 -6.12 -13.06
CA LEU A 225 6.65 -5.13 -13.45
C LEU A 225 6.89 -3.77 -12.81
N LEU A 226 7.21 -3.73 -11.53
CA LEU A 226 7.54 -2.47 -10.83
C LEU A 226 8.76 -1.80 -11.44
N LYS A 227 9.80 -2.56 -11.75
CA LYS A 227 11.01 -2.03 -12.36
C LYS A 227 10.69 -1.37 -13.70
N VAL A 228 9.93 -2.03 -14.56
CA VAL A 228 9.51 -1.48 -15.87
C VAL A 228 8.61 -0.26 -15.71
N SER A 229 7.61 -0.34 -14.85
CA SER A 229 6.60 0.72 -14.70
C SER A 229 7.15 2.01 -14.08
N GLN A 230 8.08 1.89 -13.14
CA GLN A 230 8.61 3.04 -12.40
C GLN A 230 9.88 3.62 -12.99
N TYR A 231 10.71 2.78 -13.58
CA TYR A 231 12.08 3.18 -13.99
C TYR A 231 12.32 3.05 -15.48
N GLY A 232 11.49 2.27 -16.20
CA GLY A 232 11.61 2.04 -17.61
C GLY A 232 12.90 1.34 -18.03
N GLY A 233 13.12 1.24 -19.32
CA GLY A 233 14.33 0.66 -19.87
C GLY A 233 14.17 0.39 -21.38
N SER A 234 15.25 0.40 -22.13
CA SER A 234 15.29 -0.16 -23.47
C SER A 234 14.98 -1.66 -23.39
N GLY A 235 14.10 -2.18 -24.24
CA GLY A 235 13.70 -3.59 -24.19
C GLY A 235 12.51 -3.89 -23.28
N VAL A 236 11.64 -2.89 -23.08
CA VAL A 236 10.40 -3.03 -22.25
C VAL A 236 9.62 -4.28 -22.61
N GLU A 237 9.49 -4.64 -23.88
CA GLU A 237 8.74 -5.83 -24.30
C GLU A 237 9.34 -7.14 -23.79
N SER A 238 10.67 -7.33 -23.82
CA SER A 238 11.30 -8.53 -23.29
C SER A 238 11.13 -8.64 -21.77
N VAL A 239 11.27 -7.53 -21.07
CA VAL A 239 11.13 -7.47 -19.61
C VAL A 239 9.68 -7.71 -19.17
N ILE A 240 8.70 -7.22 -19.96
CA ILE A 240 7.27 -7.53 -19.73
C ILE A 240 7.00 -9.03 -19.95
N TRP A 241 7.58 -9.62 -20.99
CA TRP A 241 7.46 -11.06 -21.24
C TRP A 241 8.03 -11.87 -20.08
N ASP A 242 9.20 -11.52 -19.56
CA ASP A 242 9.79 -12.21 -18.41
C ASP A 242 8.90 -12.06 -17.18
N ALA A 243 8.35 -10.88 -16.91
CA ALA A 243 7.45 -10.65 -15.79
C ALA A 243 6.19 -11.52 -15.85
N THR A 244 5.54 -11.58 -17.04
CA THR A 244 4.33 -12.38 -17.21
C THR A 244 4.61 -13.87 -17.11
N SER A 245 5.72 -14.36 -17.68
CA SER A 245 6.13 -15.76 -17.58
C SER A 245 6.34 -16.18 -16.13
N TYR A 246 6.94 -15.32 -15.30
CA TYR A 246 7.08 -15.58 -13.87
C TYR A 246 5.73 -15.62 -13.16
N ILE A 247 4.82 -14.68 -13.42
CA ILE A 247 3.51 -14.63 -12.79
C ILE A 247 2.66 -15.85 -13.18
N GLU A 248 2.66 -16.21 -14.47
CA GLU A 248 1.94 -17.38 -14.98
C GLU A 248 2.48 -18.67 -14.36
N LYS A 249 3.81 -18.82 -14.25
CA LYS A 249 4.42 -19.99 -13.59
C LYS A 249 4.01 -20.05 -12.12
N ALA A 250 3.99 -18.93 -11.40
CA ALA A 250 3.52 -18.90 -10.01
C ALA A 250 2.08 -19.40 -9.87
N LEU A 251 1.17 -18.90 -10.71
CA LEU A 251 -0.24 -19.29 -10.71
C LEU A 251 -0.47 -20.73 -11.23
N GLN A 252 0.44 -21.26 -12.04
CA GLN A 252 0.44 -22.67 -12.46
C GLN A 252 0.79 -23.59 -11.28
N ILE A 253 1.78 -23.20 -10.46
CA ILE A 253 2.20 -23.97 -9.28
C ILE A 253 1.16 -23.82 -8.17
N ASP A 254 0.72 -22.60 -7.89
CA ASP A 254 -0.27 -22.29 -6.87
C ASP A 254 -1.35 -21.34 -7.40
N ARG A 255 -2.52 -21.90 -7.71
CA ARG A 255 -3.66 -21.16 -8.31
C ARG A 255 -4.24 -20.09 -7.37
N ASP A 256 -3.99 -20.18 -6.07
CA ASP A 256 -4.43 -19.21 -5.07
C ASP A 256 -3.26 -18.35 -4.54
N ASN A 257 -2.18 -18.22 -5.32
CA ASN A 257 -1.07 -17.36 -4.95
C ASN A 257 -1.47 -15.90 -5.04
N THR A 258 -1.63 -15.23 -3.88
CA THR A 258 -2.10 -13.84 -3.79
C THR A 258 -1.19 -12.86 -4.53
N THR A 259 0.13 -13.02 -4.39
CA THR A 259 1.12 -12.16 -5.07
C THR A 259 1.08 -12.36 -6.59
N GLY A 260 0.85 -13.58 -7.05
CA GLY A 260 0.67 -13.90 -8.46
C GLY A 260 -0.58 -13.22 -9.05
N HIS A 261 -1.72 -13.27 -8.35
CA HIS A 261 -2.93 -12.55 -8.74
C HIS A 261 -2.74 -11.02 -8.74
N LEU A 262 -2.03 -10.47 -7.74
CA LEU A 262 -1.68 -9.04 -7.73
C LEU A 262 -0.80 -8.66 -8.93
N GLY A 263 0.19 -9.48 -9.25
CA GLY A 263 1.02 -9.29 -10.44
C GLY A 263 0.21 -9.30 -11.73
N MET A 264 -0.74 -10.23 -11.86
CA MET A 264 -1.65 -10.31 -13.02
C MET A 264 -2.61 -9.09 -13.06
N ALA A 265 -3.10 -8.61 -11.91
CA ALA A 265 -3.91 -7.40 -11.83
C ALA A 265 -3.13 -6.18 -12.35
N TRP A 266 -1.88 -5.99 -11.92
CA TRP A 266 -1.03 -4.89 -12.39
C TRP A 266 -0.64 -5.03 -13.87
N TYR A 267 -0.35 -6.25 -14.33
CA TYR A 267 -0.07 -6.48 -15.75
C TYR A 267 -1.26 -6.06 -16.64
N ASN A 268 -2.47 -6.44 -16.26
CA ASN A 268 -3.68 -6.07 -17.00
C ASN A 268 -4.01 -4.58 -16.86
N ASP A 269 -3.84 -3.96 -15.68
CA ASP A 269 -4.09 -2.53 -15.46
C ASP A 269 -3.03 -1.65 -16.14
N TRP A 270 -1.73 -1.98 -16.00
CA TRP A 270 -0.65 -1.08 -16.38
C TRP A 270 -0.15 -1.26 -17.80
N ILE A 271 -0.17 -2.50 -18.28
CA ILE A 271 0.49 -2.87 -19.55
C ILE A 271 -0.52 -3.18 -20.64
N ARG A 272 -1.49 -4.05 -20.36
CA ARG A 272 -2.48 -4.45 -21.36
C ARG A 272 -3.65 -3.51 -21.51
N TRP A 273 -3.93 -2.75 -20.45
CA TRP A 273 -5.14 -1.95 -20.32
C TRP A 273 -6.43 -2.80 -20.49
N ASP A 274 -6.36 -4.06 -20.05
CA ASP A 274 -7.50 -4.97 -19.94
C ASP A 274 -8.12 -4.84 -18.56
N TYR A 275 -8.85 -3.74 -18.35
CA TYR A 275 -9.43 -3.41 -17.06
C TYR A 275 -10.48 -4.40 -16.55
N PRO A 276 -11.32 -5.05 -17.42
CA PRO A 276 -12.17 -6.14 -16.97
C PRO A 276 -11.42 -7.30 -16.32
N GLN A 277 -10.28 -7.69 -16.90
CA GLN A 277 -9.46 -8.76 -16.33
C GLN A 277 -8.71 -8.28 -15.10
N ALA A 278 -8.17 -7.04 -15.11
CA ALA A 278 -7.54 -6.44 -13.93
C ALA A 278 -8.49 -6.44 -12.71
N GLU A 279 -9.76 -6.05 -12.91
CA GLU A 279 -10.76 -6.05 -11.83
C GLU A 279 -10.99 -7.44 -11.24
N LYS A 280 -11.05 -8.48 -12.07
CA LYS A 280 -11.22 -9.87 -11.60
C LYS A 280 -10.05 -10.30 -10.71
N GLU A 281 -8.84 -9.97 -11.14
CA GLU A 281 -7.62 -10.31 -10.38
C GLU A 281 -7.55 -9.54 -9.05
N PHE A 282 -7.89 -8.23 -9.02
CA PHE A 282 -8.01 -7.47 -7.78
C PHE A 282 -9.05 -8.07 -6.83
N MET A 283 -10.21 -8.48 -7.35
CA MET A 283 -11.24 -9.12 -6.54
C MET A 283 -10.78 -10.47 -5.96
N LYS A 284 -9.98 -11.24 -6.72
CA LYS A 284 -9.39 -12.49 -6.22
C LYS A 284 -8.38 -12.24 -5.10
N VAL A 285 -7.54 -11.21 -5.24
CA VAL A 285 -6.61 -10.76 -4.19
C VAL A 285 -7.35 -10.41 -2.89
N LEU A 286 -8.45 -9.66 -3.00
CA LEU A 286 -9.29 -9.27 -1.86
C LEU A 286 -10.02 -10.46 -1.23
N GLU A 287 -10.34 -11.48 -2.01
CA GLU A 287 -10.93 -12.73 -1.50
C GLU A 287 -9.91 -13.55 -0.70
N LEU A 288 -8.68 -13.66 -1.21
CA LEU A 288 -7.62 -14.48 -0.62
C LEU A 288 -7.06 -13.90 0.69
N GLU A 289 -6.92 -12.58 0.75
CA GLU A 289 -6.42 -11.87 1.95
C GLU A 289 -7.31 -10.68 2.29
N PRO A 290 -8.54 -10.93 2.79
CA PRO A 290 -9.54 -9.88 3.00
C PRO A 290 -9.16 -8.84 4.06
N ASN A 291 -8.23 -9.17 4.95
CA ASN A 291 -7.77 -8.27 6.03
C ASN A 291 -6.44 -7.58 5.73
N ASN A 292 -5.82 -7.83 4.58
CA ASN A 292 -4.60 -7.13 4.19
C ASN A 292 -4.93 -5.68 3.80
N PRO A 293 -4.46 -4.66 4.54
CA PRO A 293 -4.85 -3.27 4.30
C PRO A 293 -4.31 -2.69 2.98
N LEU A 294 -3.29 -3.32 2.38
CA LEU A 294 -2.68 -2.87 1.12
C LEU A 294 -3.63 -3.09 -0.07
N TYR A 295 -4.29 -4.24 -0.13
CA TYR A 295 -5.01 -4.63 -1.35
C TYR A 295 -6.26 -3.81 -1.62
N PRO A 296 -7.10 -3.50 -0.61
CA PRO A 296 -8.19 -2.57 -0.82
C PRO A 296 -7.72 -1.17 -1.24
N GLU A 297 -6.57 -0.69 -0.77
CA GLU A 297 -6.04 0.62 -1.21
C GLU A 297 -5.63 0.60 -2.69
N LEU A 298 -5.03 -0.48 -3.15
CA LEU A 298 -4.71 -0.69 -4.57
C LEU A 298 -5.98 -0.79 -5.43
N TYR A 299 -7.00 -1.49 -4.93
CA TYR A 299 -8.27 -1.59 -5.63
C TYR A 299 -9.05 -0.27 -5.64
N VAL A 300 -9.00 0.51 -4.57
CA VAL A 300 -9.52 1.90 -4.55
C VAL A 300 -8.85 2.74 -5.64
N GLU A 301 -7.53 2.67 -5.78
CA GLU A 301 -6.83 3.36 -6.88
C GLU A 301 -7.36 2.93 -8.25
N PHE A 302 -7.50 1.63 -8.48
CA PHE A 302 -8.09 1.09 -9.71
C PHE A 302 -9.51 1.63 -9.95
N LEU A 303 -10.38 1.60 -8.94
CA LEU A 303 -11.75 2.11 -9.05
C LEU A 303 -11.80 3.60 -9.37
N LEU A 304 -10.88 4.40 -8.82
CA LEU A 304 -10.76 5.83 -9.15
C LEU A 304 -10.37 6.04 -10.60
N LYS A 305 -9.38 5.31 -11.11
CA LYS A 305 -8.98 5.35 -12.52
C LYS A 305 -10.18 5.02 -13.43
N MET A 306 -10.99 4.06 -13.04
CA MET A 306 -12.16 3.58 -13.79
C MET A 306 -13.40 4.48 -13.62
N GLY A 307 -13.34 5.58 -12.86
CA GLY A 307 -14.45 6.50 -12.65
C GLY A 307 -15.57 5.93 -11.80
N ARG A 308 -15.21 5.11 -10.80
CA ARG A 308 -16.14 4.47 -9.83
C ARG A 308 -15.87 4.97 -8.39
N PRO A 309 -15.96 6.29 -8.13
CA PRO A 309 -15.63 6.83 -6.82
C PRO A 309 -16.60 6.39 -5.71
N ASP A 310 -17.87 6.14 -6.02
CA ASP A 310 -18.83 5.67 -5.02
C ASP A 310 -18.54 4.23 -4.61
N ASP A 311 -18.03 3.38 -5.51
CA ASP A 311 -17.56 2.04 -5.16
C ASP A 311 -16.26 2.13 -4.33
N ALA A 312 -15.33 3.01 -4.70
CA ALA A 312 -14.10 3.25 -3.94
C ALA A 312 -14.40 3.67 -2.49
N MET A 313 -15.41 4.51 -2.26
CA MET A 313 -15.80 4.95 -0.92
C MET A 313 -16.36 3.83 -0.03
N LYS A 314 -16.78 2.69 -0.58
CA LYS A 314 -17.21 1.52 0.21
C LYS A 314 -16.05 0.91 1.01
N TYR A 315 -14.82 1.19 0.63
CA TYR A 315 -13.59 0.74 1.29
C TYR A 315 -13.04 1.73 2.35
N HIS A 316 -13.88 2.65 2.85
CA HIS A 316 -13.50 3.67 3.86
C HIS A 316 -12.98 3.09 5.19
N PHE A 317 -13.35 1.84 5.50
CA PHE A 317 -12.92 1.15 6.73
C PHE A 317 -11.42 0.80 6.76
N ILE A 318 -10.73 0.87 5.61
CA ILE A 318 -9.34 0.44 5.49
C ILE A 318 -8.38 1.50 6.01
N SER A 319 -8.68 2.76 5.75
CA SER A 319 -7.98 3.90 6.32
C SER A 319 -8.88 5.14 6.21
N GLU A 320 -9.43 5.59 7.32
CA GLU A 320 -10.10 6.89 7.39
C GLU A 320 -9.19 8.05 6.95
N GLN A 321 -7.92 7.78 6.70
CA GLN A 321 -6.84 8.73 6.44
C GLN A 321 -6.16 8.48 5.10
N SER A 322 -6.83 7.81 4.14
CA SER A 322 -6.29 7.65 2.79
C SER A 322 -6.59 8.89 1.92
N TYR A 323 -5.55 9.50 1.33
CA TYR A 323 -5.74 10.58 0.35
C TYR A 323 -6.54 10.12 -0.87
N ARG A 324 -6.55 8.83 -1.19
CA ARG A 324 -7.36 8.25 -2.27
C ARG A 324 -8.86 8.38 -1.98
N LEU A 325 -9.29 8.28 -0.74
CA LEU A 325 -10.69 8.50 -0.37
C LEU A 325 -11.07 9.98 -0.47
N ILE A 326 -10.14 10.90 -0.19
CA ILE A 326 -10.33 12.33 -0.47
C ILE A 326 -10.54 12.54 -1.99
N GLN A 327 -9.71 11.93 -2.83
CA GLN A 327 -9.88 11.95 -4.29
C GLN A 327 -11.22 11.35 -4.73
N ALA A 328 -11.65 10.24 -4.12
CA ALA A 328 -12.96 9.63 -4.38
C ALA A 328 -14.11 10.62 -4.11
N ARG A 329 -14.06 11.34 -2.99
CA ARG A 329 -15.05 12.35 -2.65
C ARG A 329 -15.07 13.54 -3.64
N ILE A 330 -13.88 13.97 -4.06
CA ILE A 330 -13.74 15.02 -5.08
C ILE A 330 -14.40 14.59 -6.39
N LEU A 331 -14.12 13.37 -6.85
CA LEU A 331 -14.68 12.81 -8.09
C LEU A 331 -16.20 12.58 -8.02
N SER A 332 -16.73 12.20 -6.86
CA SER A 332 -18.19 12.04 -6.69
C SER A 332 -18.92 13.35 -6.47
N GLY A 333 -18.24 14.51 -6.57
CA GLY A 333 -18.83 15.83 -6.38
C GLY A 333 -19.10 16.20 -4.90
N LYS A 334 -18.73 15.36 -3.94
CA LYS A 334 -18.97 15.58 -2.50
C LYS A 334 -17.86 16.45 -1.88
N ARG A 335 -17.72 17.68 -2.36
CA ARG A 335 -16.59 18.57 -2.01
C ARG A 335 -16.71 19.31 -0.66
N ARG A 336 -17.88 19.30 -0.02
CA ARG A 336 -18.06 20.02 1.25
C ARG A 336 -17.14 19.47 2.35
N GLY A 337 -16.28 20.34 2.90
CA GLY A 337 -15.36 20.00 3.98
C GLY A 337 -14.09 19.25 3.54
N ILE A 338 -13.80 19.22 2.24
CA ILE A 338 -12.58 18.57 1.70
C ILE A 338 -11.31 19.18 2.30
N ASP A 339 -11.24 20.51 2.45
CA ASP A 339 -10.09 21.18 3.06
C ASP A 339 -9.79 20.65 4.46
N LYS A 340 -10.84 20.48 5.28
CA LYS A 340 -10.70 19.90 6.62
C LYS A 340 -10.19 18.46 6.56
N GLU A 341 -10.62 17.67 5.62
CA GLU A 341 -10.14 16.29 5.47
C GLU A 341 -8.69 16.23 5.02
N ILE A 342 -8.26 17.09 4.09
CA ILE A 342 -6.86 17.21 3.71
C ILE A 342 -6.01 17.58 4.92
N HIS A 343 -6.45 18.51 5.77
CA HIS A 343 -5.74 18.88 6.99
C HIS A 343 -5.72 17.76 8.04
N ASN A 344 -6.82 17.01 8.19
CA ASN A 344 -6.85 15.84 9.06
C ASN A 344 -5.87 14.75 8.57
N TYR A 345 -5.85 14.52 7.26
CA TYR A 345 -4.87 13.62 6.63
C TYR A 345 -3.43 14.06 6.93
N LEU A 346 -3.11 15.34 6.73
CA LEU A 346 -1.79 15.90 7.05
C LEU A 346 -1.42 15.73 8.53
N SER A 347 -2.37 15.98 9.43
CA SER A 347 -2.14 15.82 10.88
C SER A 347 -1.79 14.39 11.25
N SER A 348 -2.30 13.42 10.52
CA SER A 348 -2.03 12.00 10.74
C SER A 348 -0.73 11.49 10.10
N GLN A 349 -0.37 12.04 8.93
CA GLN A 349 0.77 11.58 8.13
C GLN A 349 2.04 12.40 8.34
N GLY A 350 1.92 13.57 8.97
CA GLY A 350 3.03 14.50 9.13
C GLY A 350 3.65 14.90 7.80
N SER A 351 4.96 15.04 7.74
CA SER A 351 5.68 15.48 6.54
C SER A 351 5.51 14.54 5.34
N LYS A 352 5.26 13.24 5.57
CA LYS A 352 5.01 12.27 4.49
C LYS A 352 3.72 12.56 3.70
N GLY A 353 2.75 13.22 4.32
CA GLY A 353 1.47 13.61 3.72
C GLY A 353 1.53 14.84 2.81
N LEU A 354 2.57 15.68 2.91
CA LEU A 354 2.62 17.00 2.24
C LEU A 354 2.42 16.91 0.72
N LYS A 355 3.11 16.02 0.04
CA LYS A 355 3.00 15.87 -1.42
C LYS A 355 1.61 15.40 -1.88
N TYR A 356 0.95 14.55 -1.10
CA TYR A 356 -0.40 14.06 -1.40
C TYR A 356 -1.48 15.10 -1.07
N ALA A 357 -1.26 15.93 -0.07
CA ALA A 357 -2.09 17.11 0.17
C ALA A 357 -1.99 18.09 -1.01
N GLY A 358 -0.79 18.35 -1.51
CA GLY A 358 -0.58 19.13 -2.72
C GLY A 358 -1.32 18.57 -3.93
N ASP A 359 -1.30 17.24 -4.13
CA ASP A 359 -2.08 16.54 -5.16
C ASP A 359 -3.60 16.79 -4.99
N CYS A 360 -4.14 16.58 -3.79
CA CYS A 360 -5.56 16.84 -3.52
C CYS A 360 -5.97 18.29 -3.79
N PHE A 361 -5.13 19.27 -3.42
CA PHE A 361 -5.38 20.67 -3.71
C PHE A 361 -5.35 21.00 -5.22
N LEU A 362 -4.48 20.33 -6.00
CA LEU A 362 -4.53 20.43 -7.47
C LEU A 362 -5.87 19.92 -8.02
N TRP A 363 -6.40 18.83 -7.49
CA TRP A 363 -7.66 18.25 -7.95
C TRP A 363 -8.87 19.16 -7.70
N ILE A 364 -8.82 20.05 -6.70
CA ILE A 364 -9.85 21.07 -6.45
C ILE A 364 -9.47 22.45 -7.01
N GLN A 365 -8.34 22.55 -7.72
CA GLN A 365 -7.82 23.74 -8.38
C GLN A 365 -7.38 24.88 -7.42
N GLU A 366 -7.06 24.54 -6.18
CA GLU A 366 -6.51 25.45 -5.18
C GLU A 366 -4.97 25.52 -5.35
N TYR A 367 -4.53 26.24 -6.38
CA TYR A 367 -3.13 26.19 -6.84
C TYR A 367 -2.13 26.80 -5.86
N ASP A 368 -2.50 27.82 -5.09
CA ASP A 368 -1.63 28.40 -4.08
C ASP A 368 -1.40 27.43 -2.92
N SER A 369 -2.45 26.76 -2.46
CA SER A 369 -2.36 25.70 -1.44
C SER A 369 -1.53 24.51 -1.97
N ALA A 370 -1.78 24.09 -3.19
CA ALA A 370 -1.02 23.02 -3.83
C ALA A 370 0.47 23.36 -3.89
N LYS A 371 0.81 24.58 -4.35
CA LYS A 371 2.21 25.08 -4.39
C LYS A 371 2.84 25.03 -3.02
N TYR A 372 2.16 25.60 -1.99
CA TYR A 372 2.67 25.62 -0.62
C TYR A 372 3.05 24.23 -0.09
N TYR A 373 2.16 23.24 -0.25
CA TYR A 373 2.40 21.89 0.26
C TYR A 373 3.45 21.13 -0.56
N LEU A 374 3.51 21.32 -1.87
CA LEU A 374 4.54 20.70 -2.70
C LEU A 374 5.92 21.31 -2.45
N GLU A 375 6.03 22.64 -2.28
CA GLU A 375 7.28 23.31 -1.86
C GLU A 375 7.71 22.86 -0.45
N SER A 376 6.76 22.69 0.45
CA SER A 376 7.04 22.18 1.81
C SER A 376 7.59 20.74 1.76
N ALA A 377 7.06 19.88 0.89
CA ALA A 377 7.57 18.53 0.66
C ALA A 377 9.01 18.56 0.08
N MET A 378 9.29 19.49 -0.83
CA MET A 378 10.67 19.70 -1.33
C MET A 378 11.60 20.17 -0.21
N ALA A 379 11.16 21.08 0.65
CA ALA A 379 11.97 21.64 1.75
C ALA A 379 12.38 20.58 2.78
N VAL A 380 11.52 19.58 3.06
CA VAL A 380 11.87 18.44 3.93
C VAL A 380 12.66 17.34 3.19
N LYS A 381 13.08 17.58 1.95
CA LYS A 381 13.87 16.67 1.11
C LYS A 381 13.20 15.30 0.93
N ASP A 382 11.87 15.27 0.76
CA ASP A 382 11.17 14.02 0.44
C ASP A 382 11.71 13.45 -0.89
N PRO A 383 12.31 12.26 -0.90
CA PRO A 383 12.94 11.72 -2.11
C PRO A 383 11.94 11.53 -3.27
N GLN A 384 10.67 11.30 -2.97
CA GLN A 384 9.63 11.12 -3.98
C GLN A 384 9.31 12.42 -4.73
N MET A 385 9.66 13.59 -4.20
CA MET A 385 9.48 14.85 -4.93
C MET A 385 10.33 14.93 -6.21
N MET A 386 11.33 14.07 -6.37
CA MET A 386 12.16 14.01 -7.57
C MET A 386 11.55 13.17 -8.69
N ILE A 387 10.50 12.40 -8.44
CA ILE A 387 9.84 11.64 -9.49
C ILE A 387 9.00 12.57 -10.41
N PRO A 388 8.83 12.22 -11.70
CA PRO A 388 8.15 13.07 -12.69
C PRO A 388 6.78 13.57 -12.27
N ARG A 389 6.00 12.75 -11.57
CA ARG A 389 4.66 13.08 -11.07
C ARG A 389 4.66 14.37 -10.24
N PHE A 390 5.41 14.40 -9.16
CA PHE A 390 5.37 15.54 -8.23
C PHE A 390 6.09 16.76 -8.79
N GLN A 391 7.07 16.55 -9.68
CA GLN A 391 7.69 17.63 -10.43
C GLN A 391 6.69 18.32 -11.36
N ALA A 392 5.90 17.56 -12.13
CA ALA A 392 4.88 18.12 -13.00
C ALA A 392 3.75 18.83 -12.21
N TYR A 393 3.38 18.28 -11.06
CA TYR A 393 2.41 18.89 -10.16
C TYR A 393 2.87 20.26 -9.65
N LEU A 394 4.13 20.36 -9.23
CA LEU A 394 4.75 21.60 -8.82
C LEU A 394 4.88 22.59 -9.99
N ALA A 395 5.24 22.11 -11.20
CA ALA A 395 5.28 22.94 -12.40
C ALA A 395 3.91 23.54 -12.74
N LEU A 396 2.83 22.75 -12.67
CA LEU A 396 1.48 23.27 -12.90
C LEU A 396 1.08 24.32 -11.84
N ALA A 397 1.36 24.05 -10.57
CA ALA A 397 1.09 25.00 -9.48
C ALA A 397 1.86 26.32 -9.71
N TYR A 398 3.14 26.27 -10.10
CA TYR A 398 3.91 27.46 -10.46
C TYR A 398 3.31 28.22 -11.65
N SER A 399 2.95 27.51 -12.72
CA SER A 399 2.35 28.13 -13.91
C SER A 399 1.06 28.86 -13.55
N LYS A 400 0.18 28.23 -12.76
CA LYS A 400 -1.12 28.79 -12.36
C LYS A 400 -1.02 29.94 -11.35
N THR A 401 0.13 30.07 -10.65
CA THR A 401 0.40 31.13 -9.65
C THR A 401 1.39 32.18 -10.18
N GLY A 402 1.55 32.32 -11.51
CA GLY A 402 2.32 33.39 -12.14
C GLY A 402 3.85 33.19 -12.15
N GLN A 403 4.35 31.98 -11.83
CA GLN A 403 5.77 31.64 -11.80
C GLN A 403 6.17 30.78 -13.02
N ALA A 404 5.82 31.23 -14.21
CA ALA A 404 5.99 30.48 -15.46
C ALA A 404 7.44 30.02 -15.72
N ASP A 405 8.44 30.84 -15.37
CA ASP A 405 9.85 30.49 -15.59
C ASP A 405 10.28 29.27 -14.76
N LYS A 406 9.81 29.17 -13.50
CA LYS A 406 10.06 27.99 -12.67
C LYS A 406 9.40 26.74 -13.25
N ALA A 407 8.17 26.88 -13.75
CA ALA A 407 7.45 25.79 -14.39
C ALA A 407 8.21 25.28 -15.62
N GLN A 408 8.64 26.19 -16.51
CA GLN A 408 9.36 25.82 -17.73
C GLN A 408 10.71 25.15 -17.42
N LYS A 409 11.40 25.59 -16.37
CA LYS A 409 12.63 24.92 -15.93
C LYS A 409 12.38 23.46 -15.53
N ILE A 410 11.32 23.19 -14.78
CA ILE A 410 10.94 21.83 -14.40
C ILE A 410 10.55 20.99 -15.63
N ILE A 411 9.75 21.52 -16.53
CA ILE A 411 9.36 20.82 -17.76
C ILE A 411 10.58 20.52 -18.65
N GLY A 412 11.52 21.46 -18.74
CA GLY A 412 12.80 21.24 -19.41
C GLY A 412 13.62 20.08 -18.78
N MET A 413 13.63 20.00 -17.44
CA MET A 413 14.27 18.89 -16.73
C MET A 413 13.56 17.55 -17.02
N LEU A 414 12.23 17.49 -16.96
CA LEU A 414 11.47 16.30 -17.29
C LEU A 414 11.71 15.82 -18.73
N ASN A 415 11.74 16.75 -19.68
CA ASN A 415 12.08 16.42 -21.08
C ASN A 415 13.51 15.89 -21.24
N ALA A 416 14.46 16.40 -20.47
CA ALA A 416 15.85 15.89 -20.46
C ALA A 416 15.91 14.48 -19.84
N MET A 417 15.14 14.21 -18.77
CA MET A 417 15.04 12.87 -18.18
C MET A 417 14.50 11.84 -19.18
N ASN A 418 13.47 12.21 -19.95
CA ASN A 418 12.88 11.32 -20.95
C ASN A 418 13.87 10.89 -22.04
N ARG A 419 14.87 11.70 -22.37
CA ARG A 419 15.94 11.34 -23.31
C ARG A 419 16.95 10.35 -22.73
N MET A 420 17.08 10.31 -21.41
CA MET A 420 18.04 9.46 -20.69
C MET A 420 17.41 8.16 -20.19
N THR A 421 16.11 8.18 -19.92
CA THR A 421 15.35 7.05 -19.40
C THR A 421 14.19 6.75 -20.36
N THR A 422 13.95 5.51 -20.64
CA THR A 422 12.96 5.07 -21.62
C THR A 422 11.60 4.76 -20.98
N ALA A 423 11.41 5.13 -19.72
CA ALA A 423 10.11 5.00 -19.07
C ALA A 423 9.15 6.04 -19.58
N GLY A 424 8.04 5.70 -20.13
CA GLY A 424 6.99 6.63 -20.57
C GLY A 424 6.42 7.58 -19.50
N ASN A 425 6.88 7.48 -18.25
CA ASN A 425 6.46 8.31 -17.14
C ASN A 425 6.64 9.83 -17.36
N PRO A 426 7.81 10.34 -17.79
CA PRO A 426 7.96 11.77 -18.04
C PRO A 426 7.04 12.27 -19.13
N ASP A 427 6.81 11.50 -20.20
CA ASP A 427 5.96 11.89 -21.33
C ASP A 427 4.53 12.15 -20.89
N TYR A 428 3.95 11.24 -20.10
CA TYR A 428 2.61 11.43 -19.57
C TYR A 428 2.52 12.71 -18.74
N PHE A 429 3.45 12.96 -17.84
CA PHE A 429 3.41 14.11 -16.95
C PHE A 429 3.70 15.43 -17.65
N ILE A 430 4.47 15.44 -18.74
CA ILE A 430 4.61 16.61 -19.61
C ILE A 430 3.30 16.87 -20.35
N GLY A 431 2.67 15.83 -20.90
CA GLY A 431 1.34 15.94 -21.52
C GLY A 431 0.26 16.41 -20.54
N TRP A 432 0.31 15.90 -19.31
CA TRP A 432 -0.55 16.31 -18.19
C TRP A 432 -0.37 17.81 -17.86
N TYR A 433 0.87 18.30 -17.78
CA TYR A 433 1.16 19.72 -17.57
C TYR A 433 0.60 20.60 -18.69
N TYR A 434 0.83 20.24 -19.96
CA TYR A 434 0.31 21.00 -21.09
C TYR A 434 -1.23 21.01 -21.15
N SER A 435 -1.86 19.91 -20.76
CA SER A 435 -3.31 19.85 -20.58
C SER A 435 -3.78 20.86 -19.53
N GLY A 436 -3.14 20.86 -18.34
CA GLY A 436 -3.45 21.77 -17.26
C GLY A 436 -3.23 23.25 -17.58
N THR A 437 -2.30 23.57 -18.50
CA THR A 437 -2.03 24.93 -18.96
C THR A 437 -2.84 25.32 -20.20
N GLY A 438 -3.68 24.41 -20.74
CA GLY A 438 -4.55 24.68 -21.89
C GLY A 438 -3.85 24.62 -23.26
N GLN A 439 -2.64 24.07 -23.33
CA GLN A 439 -1.86 23.89 -24.56
C GLN A 439 -2.24 22.55 -25.22
N VAL A 440 -3.41 22.48 -25.82
CA VAL A 440 -4.07 21.25 -26.29
C VAL A 440 -3.19 20.44 -27.23
N ASP A 441 -2.59 21.06 -28.25
CA ASP A 441 -1.79 20.35 -29.25
C ASP A 441 -0.51 19.77 -28.61
N SER A 442 0.16 20.55 -27.78
CA SER A 442 1.32 20.06 -27.02
C SER A 442 0.95 18.91 -26.09
N ALA A 443 -0.21 18.97 -25.44
CA ALA A 443 -0.69 17.89 -24.59
C ALA A 443 -0.84 16.58 -25.38
N PHE A 444 -1.47 16.60 -26.55
CA PHE A 444 -1.64 15.38 -27.37
C PHE A 444 -0.31 14.85 -27.91
N ILE A 445 0.63 15.70 -28.32
CA ILE A 445 1.97 15.25 -28.75
C ILE A 445 2.63 14.39 -27.66
N TRP A 446 2.55 14.82 -26.41
CA TRP A 446 3.17 14.13 -25.31
C TRP A 446 2.37 12.92 -24.81
N LEU A 447 1.05 12.98 -24.85
CA LEU A 447 0.19 11.86 -24.51
C LEU A 447 0.30 10.70 -25.51
N GLU A 448 0.48 11.00 -26.82
CA GLU A 448 0.78 9.97 -27.83
C GLU A 448 2.14 9.31 -27.57
N LYS A 449 3.18 10.10 -27.24
CA LYS A 449 4.46 9.52 -26.82
C LYS A 449 4.34 8.63 -25.58
N ALA A 450 3.53 9.08 -24.60
CA ALA A 450 3.24 8.29 -23.42
C ALA A 450 2.53 6.97 -23.77
N PHE A 451 1.65 6.99 -24.77
CA PHE A 451 0.99 5.78 -25.26
C PHE A 451 1.99 4.84 -25.96
N ASP A 452 2.83 5.34 -26.83
CA ASP A 452 3.85 4.56 -27.55
C ASP A 452 4.86 3.93 -26.57
N ASN A 453 5.18 4.63 -25.48
CA ASN A 453 6.03 4.16 -24.39
C ASN A 453 5.30 3.36 -23.30
N ARG A 454 4.04 2.99 -23.51
CA ARG A 454 3.24 2.18 -22.58
C ARG A 454 3.16 2.75 -21.16
N SER A 455 2.99 4.08 -21.04
CA SER A 455 2.84 4.72 -19.73
C SER A 455 1.58 4.27 -19.01
N TYR A 456 1.74 3.60 -17.88
CA TYR A 456 0.61 3.10 -17.09
C TYR A 456 -0.26 4.23 -16.51
N GLN A 457 0.25 5.45 -16.42
CA GLN A 457 -0.52 6.60 -15.96
C GLN A 457 -1.66 6.97 -16.91
N LEU A 458 -1.64 6.52 -18.16
CA LEU A 458 -2.74 6.72 -19.10
C LEU A 458 -4.07 6.12 -18.59
N ALA A 459 -4.03 5.22 -17.62
CA ALA A 459 -5.21 4.73 -16.91
C ALA A 459 -6.00 5.86 -16.19
N TRP A 460 -5.38 7.03 -15.94
CA TRP A 460 -6.03 8.19 -15.34
C TRP A 460 -6.74 9.13 -16.33
N LEU A 461 -6.64 8.90 -17.64
CA LEU A 461 -7.26 9.76 -18.66
C LEU A 461 -8.74 10.04 -18.40
N LYS A 462 -9.48 9.03 -17.93
CA LYS A 462 -10.92 9.14 -17.68
C LYS A 462 -11.26 10.14 -16.58
N THR A 463 -10.50 10.15 -15.52
CA THR A 463 -10.94 10.74 -14.24
C THR A 463 -10.13 11.93 -13.78
N ASP A 464 -8.85 12.03 -14.17
CA ASP A 464 -8.03 13.16 -13.74
C ASP A 464 -8.65 14.49 -14.25
N PRO A 465 -8.95 15.44 -13.34
CA PRO A 465 -9.58 16.71 -13.69
C PRO A 465 -8.78 17.54 -14.69
N VAL A 466 -7.46 17.33 -14.76
CA VAL A 466 -6.58 18.09 -15.68
C VAL A 466 -6.97 17.91 -17.15
N PHE A 467 -7.52 16.74 -17.52
CA PHE A 467 -7.92 16.44 -18.89
C PHE A 467 -9.32 16.93 -19.26
N SER A 468 -10.00 17.67 -18.38
CA SER A 468 -11.36 18.15 -18.63
C SER A 468 -11.50 18.92 -19.94
N THR A 469 -10.50 19.73 -20.29
CA THR A 469 -10.46 20.53 -21.52
C THR A 469 -10.21 19.70 -22.78
N LEU A 470 -9.61 18.52 -22.66
CA LEU A 470 -9.30 17.65 -23.79
C LEU A 470 -10.45 16.69 -24.14
N ARG A 471 -11.38 16.44 -23.22
CA ARG A 471 -12.42 15.40 -23.38
C ARG A 471 -13.35 15.58 -24.59
N SER A 472 -13.54 16.81 -25.05
CA SER A 472 -14.34 17.12 -26.26
C SER A 472 -13.56 16.96 -27.57
N ASP A 473 -12.25 16.83 -27.54
CA ASP A 473 -11.39 16.65 -28.71
C ASP A 473 -11.48 15.22 -29.26
N THR A 474 -11.53 15.08 -30.59
CA THR A 474 -11.60 13.77 -31.25
C THR A 474 -10.35 12.90 -30.94
N ARG A 475 -9.19 13.51 -30.79
CA ARG A 475 -7.93 12.82 -30.44
C ARG A 475 -8.04 12.18 -29.05
N PHE A 476 -8.71 12.84 -28.11
CA PHE A 476 -8.94 12.27 -26.78
C PHE A 476 -9.79 11.00 -26.87
N ARG A 477 -10.85 10.99 -27.66
CA ARG A 477 -11.68 9.80 -27.85
C ARG A 477 -10.89 8.63 -28.41
N VAL A 478 -10.04 8.88 -29.42
CA VAL A 478 -9.18 7.84 -30.00
C VAL A 478 -8.22 7.28 -28.95
N LEU A 479 -7.55 8.14 -28.17
CA LEU A 479 -6.64 7.71 -27.12
C LEU A 479 -7.37 6.93 -26.01
N TYR A 480 -8.56 7.39 -25.63
CA TYR A 480 -9.44 6.74 -24.65
C TYR A 480 -9.86 5.32 -25.08
N GLU A 481 -10.16 5.12 -26.36
CA GLU A 481 -10.46 3.79 -26.91
C GLU A 481 -9.22 2.88 -26.92
N ARG A 482 -8.08 3.39 -27.39
CA ARG A 482 -6.80 2.66 -27.48
C ARG A 482 -6.27 2.25 -26.10
N THR A 483 -6.55 3.00 -25.05
CA THR A 483 -6.17 2.70 -23.66
C THR A 483 -7.19 1.85 -22.90
N GLY A 484 -8.11 1.18 -23.58
CA GLY A 484 -9.03 0.20 -23.01
C GLY A 484 -10.22 0.77 -22.21
N HIS A 485 -10.31 2.08 -22.00
CA HIS A 485 -11.38 2.68 -21.20
C HIS A 485 -12.76 2.45 -21.79
N LYS A 486 -12.89 2.59 -23.12
CA LYS A 486 -14.17 2.34 -23.82
C LYS A 486 -14.62 0.88 -23.65
N ALA A 487 -13.69 -0.08 -23.78
CA ALA A 487 -13.97 -1.49 -23.59
C ALA A 487 -14.45 -1.78 -22.15
N TYR A 488 -13.87 -1.09 -21.14
CA TYR A 488 -14.32 -1.22 -19.77
C TYR A 488 -15.71 -0.61 -19.53
N ASP A 489 -16.01 0.54 -20.14
CA ASP A 489 -17.33 1.15 -20.06
C ASP A 489 -18.42 0.23 -20.66
N ASP A 490 -18.12 -0.43 -21.79
CA ASP A 490 -19.01 -1.40 -22.42
C ASP A 490 -19.22 -2.65 -21.54
N TYR A 491 -18.13 -3.15 -20.91
CA TYR A 491 -18.21 -4.24 -19.95
C TYR A 491 -19.12 -3.90 -18.75
N LEU A 492 -19.00 -2.70 -18.18
CA LEU A 492 -19.87 -2.26 -17.09
C LEU A 492 -21.33 -2.10 -17.53
N ALA A 493 -21.57 -1.59 -18.73
CA ALA A 493 -22.91 -1.49 -19.29
C ALA A 493 -23.55 -2.86 -19.49
N GLY A 494 -22.77 -3.87 -19.90
CA GLY A 494 -23.21 -5.26 -20.02
C GLY A 494 -23.56 -5.93 -18.67
N LYS A 495 -22.88 -5.58 -17.58
CA LYS A 495 -23.18 -6.11 -16.23
C LYS A 495 -24.48 -5.54 -15.62
N LYS A 496 -25.01 -4.43 -16.13
CA LYS A 496 -26.24 -3.79 -15.64
C LYS A 496 -27.51 -4.33 -16.30
N LYS A 497 -27.36 -5.13 -17.36
CA LYS A 497 -28.42 -5.86 -18.04
C LYS A 497 -28.57 -7.27 -17.46
#